data_c31e66280cf0ac783256f5897b323a6f
#
_entry.id   c31e66280cf0ac783256f5897b323a6f
#
_cell.length_a   1.000
_cell.length_b   1.000
_cell.length_c   1.000
_cell.angle_alpha   90.00
_cell.angle_beta   90.00
_cell.angle_gamma   90.00
#
_symmetry.space_group_name_H-M   'P 1'
#
loop_
_entity.id
_entity.type
_entity.pdbx_description
1 polymer ?
#
loop_
_entity_poly.entity_id
_entity_poly.type
_entity_poly.pdbx_seq_one_letter_code
_entity_poly.pdbx_strand_id
1 'polypeptide(L)'
;MCTLCLATGRNQDLPIVAGFSCSQAVANDANDADAVQAAAPTFTNDQIAYQLTNTFWGGTARAFNVGVGGTISVNITGLTSAAQNLARDALDLWSDATGLNFSYTSGGAQIVFDDTDAWSAYSWSSRSGSNITYSYVNVGTGWVDYYGTGLNTYSFQTYIHEIGHALGLGHAGNYNGSATYGVDNHYANDSWQASVMSYFSQYENTSIDASYVYAITPQVADIIAIRNLYGNLGTTRTGNTTYGDNANSGDLMQQISGMNSYITYTVVDDGGTDTFDFSNTSANQTIDLREEAISSVRGYTGNLIISRGTVIENAIGGSGNDVLVGNAGNNVLRGGAGDDRLYGNYGNDVLSGLNGADRLEGGGGNDTLDAGAGNGNWQYLFGGNGNDTYHYFRHNGKVFVEETNGTDKVKLLDLSLFDLVISTTNYGPNRSWGTTLNLGWNSSGSSGEIRLADQAQGIELFVFDDGQMLRSISLINNDLLKLVGTSKNDVITGTEFRSKIYGRSGDDFLDAGQASESRHHFVR
;
A
#
# COMPACT_ATOMS: atom_id res chain seq x y z
N MET A 1 -6.55 36.39 -8.94
CA MET A 1 -5.46 36.40 -7.94
C MET A 1 -5.86 35.44 -6.88
N CYS A 2 -5.11 34.40 -6.66
CA CYS A 2 -5.28 33.51 -5.54
C CYS A 2 -4.34 34.01 -4.45
N THR A 3 -4.87 34.41 -3.31
CA THR A 3 -4.08 34.82 -2.14
C THR A 3 -4.33 33.75 -1.10
N LEU A 4 -3.37 32.89 -0.87
CA LEU A 4 -3.43 31.93 0.23
C LEU A 4 -3.37 32.72 1.53
N CYS A 5 -4.39 32.60 2.34
CA CYS A 5 -4.68 33.26 3.61
C CYS A 5 -3.64 34.21 4.18
N LEU A 6 -4.03 35.46 4.36
CA LEU A 6 -3.45 36.36 5.34
C LEU A 6 -3.63 35.79 6.75
N ALA A 7 -2.60 35.13 7.27
CA ALA A 7 -2.52 34.87 8.70
C ALA A 7 -2.26 36.18 9.42
N THR A 8 -3.30 36.87 9.87
CA THR A 8 -3.17 38.04 10.74
C THR A 8 -2.85 37.59 12.15
N GLY A 9 -1.60 37.73 12.49
CA GLY A 9 -1.07 38.26 13.72
C GLY A 9 -1.28 37.61 15.09
N ARG A 10 -0.11 37.29 15.64
CA ARG A 10 0.29 37.36 17.07
C ARG A 10 0.00 36.14 17.95
N ASN A 11 0.95 35.47 18.31
CA ASN A 11 1.74 35.36 19.53
C ASN A 11 2.35 33.99 19.70
N GLN A 12 3.62 34.07 19.92
CA GLN A 12 4.57 33.23 20.64
C GLN A 12 4.06 31.97 21.34
N ASP A 13 4.86 30.92 21.14
CA ASP A 13 5.14 29.77 21.99
C ASP A 13 4.17 28.60 21.95
N LEU A 14 4.72 27.51 21.42
CA LEU A 14 4.40 26.11 21.62
C LEU A 14 3.38 25.45 20.70
N PRO A 15 3.64 24.17 20.38
CA PRO A 15 2.78 23.39 19.53
C PRO A 15 1.64 22.81 20.35
N ILE A 16 0.59 23.59 20.60
CA ILE A 16 -0.68 23.07 21.10
C ILE A 16 -1.80 23.81 20.39
N VAL A 17 -2.50 23.06 19.60
CA VAL A 17 -3.77 23.36 19.01
C VAL A 17 -4.76 23.79 20.09
N ALA A 18 -5.18 25.02 20.08
CA ALA A 18 -6.39 25.43 20.75
C ALA A 18 -7.31 26.09 19.73
N GLY A 19 -8.48 25.48 19.53
CA GLY A 19 -9.50 25.97 18.63
C GLY A 19 -9.88 27.43 18.93
N PHE A 20 -9.97 28.21 17.90
CA PHE A 20 -10.66 29.50 17.96
C PHE A 20 -12.12 29.30 17.59
N SER A 21 -12.96 29.14 18.59
CA SER A 21 -14.39 29.38 18.41
C SER A 21 -14.63 30.89 18.45
N CYS A 22 -14.94 31.48 17.33
CA CYS A 22 -15.53 32.80 17.31
C CYS A 22 -17.06 32.65 17.45
N SER A 23 -17.56 32.68 18.69
CA SER A 23 -18.99 32.78 18.96
C SER A 23 -19.41 34.22 18.78
N GLN A 24 -20.04 34.58 17.68
CA GLN A 24 -20.98 35.68 17.64
C GLN A 24 -22.39 35.11 17.69
N ALA A 25 -23.04 35.40 18.80
CA ALA A 25 -24.47 35.16 18.98
C ALA A 25 -25.26 35.98 17.95
N VAL A 26 -25.98 35.29 17.08
CA VAL A 26 -27.09 35.89 16.33
C VAL A 26 -28.38 35.33 16.93
N ALA A 27 -29.29 36.24 17.23
CA ALA A 27 -30.54 35.97 17.91
C ALA A 27 -31.42 34.97 17.18
N ASN A 28 -32.02 34.09 17.98
CA ASN A 28 -33.05 33.16 17.59
C ASN A 28 -34.21 33.85 16.85
N ASP A 29 -34.51 33.38 15.67
CA ASP A 29 -35.88 33.35 15.18
C ASP A 29 -36.31 31.86 15.10
N ALA A 30 -37.21 31.51 16.01
CA ALA A 30 -37.72 30.16 16.16
C ALA A 30 -38.86 29.98 15.15
N ASN A 31 -38.54 29.47 13.97
CA ASN A 31 -39.46 28.75 13.09
C ASN A 31 -38.72 28.41 11.76
N ASP A 32 -37.82 27.48 11.82
CA ASP A 32 -37.53 26.68 10.62
C ASP A 32 -37.24 25.25 11.07
N ALA A 33 -38.10 24.35 10.65
CA ALA A 33 -37.97 22.93 10.93
C ALA A 33 -36.70 22.42 10.27
N ASP A 34 -35.87 21.73 11.04
CA ASP A 34 -34.64 21.03 10.69
C ASP A 34 -34.62 20.47 9.23
N ALA A 35 -34.21 21.29 8.30
CA ALA A 35 -33.64 20.79 7.08
C ALA A 35 -32.25 20.23 7.45
N VAL A 36 -32.17 18.94 7.78
CA VAL A 36 -30.89 18.23 7.85
C VAL A 36 -30.19 18.50 6.53
N GLN A 37 -29.18 19.37 6.54
CA GLN A 37 -28.38 19.63 5.36
C GLN A 37 -27.81 18.28 4.94
N ALA A 38 -28.17 17.81 3.72
CA ALA A 38 -27.69 16.54 3.22
C ALA A 38 -26.16 16.54 3.28
N ALA A 39 -25.58 15.46 3.82
CA ALA A 39 -24.14 15.34 3.90
C ALA A 39 -23.52 15.54 2.51
N ALA A 40 -22.45 16.31 2.42
CA ALA A 40 -21.75 16.54 1.16
C ALA A 40 -21.35 15.18 0.52
N PRO A 41 -21.49 15.01 -0.81
CA PRO A 41 -21.13 13.75 -1.46
C PRO A 41 -19.62 13.51 -1.35
N THR A 42 -19.19 12.25 -1.36
CA THR A 42 -17.78 11.90 -1.58
C THR A 42 -17.49 11.93 -3.06
N PHE A 43 -16.45 12.63 -3.49
CA PHE A 43 -16.01 12.66 -4.89
C PHE A 43 -14.95 11.59 -5.16
N THR A 44 -15.01 11.02 -6.38
CA THR A 44 -13.92 10.21 -6.93
C THR A 44 -12.75 11.11 -7.33
N ASN A 45 -11.56 10.54 -7.49
CA ASN A 45 -10.39 11.29 -7.95
C ASN A 45 -10.64 11.95 -9.34
N ASP A 46 -11.41 11.31 -10.23
CA ASP A 46 -11.80 11.91 -11.51
C ASP A 46 -12.72 13.13 -11.35
N GLN A 47 -13.65 13.09 -10.41
CA GLN A 47 -14.53 14.23 -10.12
C GLN A 47 -13.74 15.40 -9.54
N ILE A 48 -12.79 15.12 -8.65
CA ILE A 48 -11.89 16.15 -8.11
C ILE A 48 -11.00 16.70 -9.22
N ALA A 49 -10.39 15.85 -10.05
CA ALA A 49 -9.59 16.27 -11.19
C ALA A 49 -10.38 17.15 -12.18
N TYR A 50 -11.65 16.82 -12.42
CA TYR A 50 -12.55 17.65 -13.25
C TYR A 50 -12.87 19.00 -12.58
N GLN A 51 -13.03 19.04 -11.25
CA GLN A 51 -13.15 20.29 -10.48
C GLN A 51 -11.91 21.17 -10.69
N LEU A 52 -10.70 20.58 -10.55
CA LEU A 52 -9.42 21.28 -10.69
C LEU A 52 -9.19 21.86 -12.09
N THR A 53 -9.61 21.16 -13.14
CA THR A 53 -9.32 21.53 -14.53
C THR A 53 -10.41 22.33 -15.20
N ASN A 54 -11.68 22.09 -14.85
CA ASN A 54 -12.83 22.60 -15.57
C ASN A 54 -13.76 23.45 -14.70
N THR A 55 -14.32 22.88 -13.64
CA THR A 55 -15.40 23.52 -12.88
C THR A 55 -14.93 24.81 -12.24
N PHE A 56 -13.77 24.81 -11.58
CA PHE A 56 -13.18 26.01 -10.97
C PHE A 56 -13.02 27.17 -11.98
N TRP A 57 -12.71 26.84 -13.21
CA TRP A 57 -12.49 27.83 -14.28
C TRP A 57 -13.75 28.19 -15.08
N GLY A 58 -14.94 27.79 -14.64
CA GLY A 58 -16.18 28.08 -15.33
C GLY A 58 -16.39 27.24 -16.60
N GLY A 59 -15.89 26.02 -16.61
CA GLY A 59 -16.12 25.03 -17.66
C GLY A 59 -15.07 25.00 -18.80
N THR A 60 -13.96 25.76 -18.66
CA THR A 60 -12.91 25.78 -19.69
C THR A 60 -11.54 25.51 -19.09
N ALA A 61 -10.97 24.35 -19.40
CA ALA A 61 -9.62 23.98 -19.00
C ALA A 61 -8.56 24.94 -19.56
N ARG A 62 -7.44 25.06 -18.84
CA ARG A 62 -6.33 25.95 -19.17
C ARG A 62 -5.02 25.19 -19.14
N ALA A 63 -4.17 25.38 -20.14
CA ALA A 63 -2.84 24.77 -20.19
C ALA A 63 -1.89 25.58 -21.05
N PHE A 64 -0.58 25.42 -20.88
CA PHE A 64 0.40 25.82 -21.89
C PHE A 64 0.23 24.95 -23.13
N ASN A 65 0.39 25.54 -24.31
CA ASN A 65 0.33 24.81 -25.58
C ASN A 65 1.66 24.08 -25.85
N VAL A 66 1.88 23.02 -25.09
CA VAL A 66 3.02 22.09 -25.24
C VAL A 66 2.49 20.67 -25.40
N GLY A 67 3.17 19.85 -26.19
CA GLY A 67 2.81 18.44 -26.34
C GLY A 67 3.23 17.59 -25.14
N VAL A 68 2.90 16.31 -25.18
CA VAL A 68 3.34 15.33 -24.19
C VAL A 68 4.86 15.33 -24.12
N GLY A 69 5.43 15.41 -22.91
CA GLY A 69 6.87 15.57 -22.71
C GLY A 69 7.45 16.90 -23.19
N GLY A 70 6.58 17.88 -23.45
CA GLY A 70 6.99 19.21 -23.94
C GLY A 70 7.77 20.01 -22.91
N THR A 71 8.37 21.11 -23.35
CA THR A 71 9.23 21.94 -22.50
C THR A 71 8.55 23.26 -22.17
N ILE A 72 8.57 23.65 -20.89
CA ILE A 72 8.13 24.94 -20.37
C ILE A 72 9.35 25.67 -19.85
N SER A 73 9.56 26.93 -20.30
CA SER A 73 10.67 27.75 -19.80
C SER A 73 10.32 28.37 -18.44
N VAL A 74 11.29 28.34 -17.51
CA VAL A 74 11.12 28.77 -16.11
C VAL A 74 12.22 29.73 -15.71
N ASN A 75 11.86 30.82 -15.05
CA ASN A 75 12.82 31.74 -14.44
C ASN A 75 12.60 31.82 -12.93
N ILE A 76 13.58 31.31 -12.16
CA ILE A 76 13.59 31.32 -10.69
C ILE A 76 14.62 32.31 -10.12
N THR A 77 15.23 33.17 -10.95
CA THR A 77 16.29 34.06 -10.48
C THR A 77 15.80 35.16 -9.56
N GLY A 78 14.49 35.41 -9.50
CA GLY A 78 13.87 36.32 -8.53
C GLY A 78 13.78 35.76 -7.10
N LEU A 79 14.09 34.49 -6.90
CA LEU A 79 14.03 33.83 -5.61
C LEU A 79 15.35 33.82 -4.86
N THR A 80 15.30 33.78 -3.53
CA THR A 80 16.47 33.44 -2.69
C THR A 80 16.96 32.02 -3.00
N SER A 81 18.22 31.69 -2.67
CA SER A 81 18.81 30.38 -2.97
C SER A 81 18.04 29.23 -2.34
N ALA A 82 17.52 29.38 -1.11
CA ALA A 82 16.73 28.38 -0.44
C ALA A 82 15.37 28.17 -1.17
N ALA A 83 14.71 29.25 -1.54
CA ALA A 83 13.46 29.24 -2.29
C ALA A 83 13.63 28.64 -3.71
N GLN A 84 14.79 28.90 -4.37
CA GLN A 84 15.11 28.25 -5.65
C GLN A 84 15.19 26.73 -5.56
N ASN A 85 15.73 26.18 -4.46
CA ASN A 85 15.76 24.73 -4.26
C ASN A 85 14.35 24.17 -4.11
N LEU A 86 13.50 24.76 -3.26
CA LEU A 86 12.10 24.34 -3.10
C LEU A 86 11.32 24.41 -4.43
N ALA A 87 11.54 25.48 -5.21
CA ALA A 87 10.89 25.62 -6.52
C ALA A 87 11.35 24.55 -7.52
N ARG A 88 12.65 24.20 -7.54
CA ARG A 88 13.18 23.12 -8.40
C ARG A 88 12.60 21.77 -8.01
N ASP A 89 12.68 21.44 -6.72
CA ASP A 89 12.19 20.17 -6.21
C ASP A 89 10.67 20.02 -6.49
N ALA A 90 9.87 21.07 -6.33
CA ALA A 90 8.46 21.05 -6.65
C ALA A 90 8.19 20.92 -8.17
N LEU A 91 8.98 21.56 -9.03
CA LEU A 91 8.91 21.40 -10.49
C LEU A 91 9.26 19.98 -10.92
N ASP A 92 10.28 19.37 -10.29
CA ASP A 92 10.68 17.99 -10.55
C ASP A 92 9.54 17.00 -10.24
N LEU A 93 8.76 17.22 -9.17
CA LEU A 93 7.58 16.39 -8.87
C LEU A 93 6.43 16.54 -9.89
N TRP A 94 6.24 17.74 -10.46
CA TRP A 94 5.30 17.93 -11.56
C TRP A 94 5.82 17.34 -12.88
N SER A 95 7.15 17.33 -13.08
CA SER A 95 7.79 16.59 -14.17
C SER A 95 7.56 15.09 -14.05
N ASP A 96 7.76 14.51 -12.86
CA ASP A 96 7.46 13.11 -12.56
C ASP A 96 6.02 12.70 -12.91
N ALA A 97 5.07 13.59 -12.59
CA ALA A 97 3.65 13.32 -12.84
C ALA A 97 3.28 13.27 -14.33
N THR A 98 4.01 13.97 -15.20
CA THR A 98 3.61 14.22 -16.61
C THR A 98 4.66 13.91 -17.66
N GLY A 99 5.94 13.92 -17.26
CA GLY A 99 7.07 13.93 -18.19
C GLY A 99 7.34 15.31 -18.83
N LEU A 100 6.71 16.40 -18.35
CA LEU A 100 7.04 17.76 -18.78
C LEU A 100 8.48 18.08 -18.42
N ASN A 101 9.18 18.81 -19.30
CA ASN A 101 10.51 19.31 -19.06
C ASN A 101 10.46 20.79 -18.66
N PHE A 102 11.18 21.17 -17.61
CA PHE A 102 11.33 22.56 -17.21
C PHE A 102 12.73 23.08 -17.57
N SER A 103 12.79 24.03 -18.48
CA SER A 103 14.07 24.62 -18.91
C SER A 103 14.32 25.95 -18.19
N TYR A 104 15.39 26.02 -17.43
CA TYR A 104 15.74 27.20 -16.64
C TYR A 104 16.41 28.28 -17.46
N THR A 105 15.97 29.52 -17.29
CA THR A 105 16.53 30.72 -17.96
C THR A 105 16.58 31.89 -17.00
N SER A 106 17.47 32.85 -17.24
CA SER A 106 17.56 34.14 -16.51
C SER A 106 16.83 35.29 -17.23
N GLY A 107 16.29 35.03 -18.42
CA GLY A 107 15.55 36.01 -19.21
C GLY A 107 14.05 35.83 -19.12
N GLY A 108 13.34 36.22 -20.18
CA GLY A 108 11.90 35.97 -20.30
C GLY A 108 11.59 34.46 -20.28
N ALA A 109 10.59 34.08 -19.53
CA ALA A 109 10.16 32.69 -19.37
C ALA A 109 8.64 32.58 -19.41
N GLN A 110 8.13 31.37 -19.63
CA GLN A 110 6.70 31.08 -19.55
C GLN A 110 6.19 31.09 -18.11
N ILE A 111 7.01 30.61 -17.16
CA ILE A 111 6.74 30.71 -15.71
C ILE A 111 7.85 31.53 -15.08
N VAL A 112 7.48 32.56 -14.33
CA VAL A 112 8.43 33.41 -13.59
C VAL A 112 8.10 33.35 -12.10
N PHE A 113 9.12 33.11 -11.30
CA PHE A 113 9.04 33.08 -9.84
C PHE A 113 9.64 34.34 -9.23
N ASP A 114 9.02 34.79 -8.13
CA ASP A 114 9.46 35.90 -7.32
C ASP A 114 9.14 35.66 -5.83
N ASP A 115 9.82 36.34 -4.94
CA ASP A 115 9.62 36.26 -3.48
C ASP A 115 9.49 37.64 -2.81
N THR A 116 9.26 38.67 -3.60
CA THR A 116 9.26 40.09 -3.16
C THR A 116 8.04 40.46 -2.34
N ASP A 117 6.85 39.85 -2.57
CA ASP A 117 5.70 40.00 -1.68
C ASP A 117 5.86 39.06 -0.48
N ALA A 118 6.59 39.54 0.52
CA ALA A 118 7.23 38.74 1.56
C ALA A 118 6.30 37.81 2.36
N TRP A 119 5.02 38.19 2.54
CA TRP A 119 4.06 37.46 3.39
C TRP A 119 2.91 36.84 2.62
N SER A 120 3.02 36.74 1.31
CA SER A 120 1.99 36.21 0.43
C SER A 120 2.51 35.04 -0.38
N ALA A 121 1.60 34.07 -0.65
CA ALA A 121 1.81 33.05 -1.67
C ALA A 121 0.62 33.13 -2.64
N TYR A 122 0.92 33.20 -3.94
CA TYR A 122 -0.11 33.24 -4.99
C TYR A 122 0.49 32.96 -6.37
N SER A 123 -0.39 32.54 -7.26
CA SER A 123 -0.08 32.43 -8.69
C SER A 123 -1.18 33.10 -9.52
N TRP A 124 -0.78 33.62 -10.70
CA TRP A 124 -1.69 34.12 -11.71
C TRP A 124 -1.15 33.86 -13.11
N SER A 125 -2.06 33.77 -14.10
CA SER A 125 -1.69 33.47 -15.48
C SER A 125 -2.32 34.45 -16.47
N SER A 126 -1.57 34.82 -17.50
CA SER A 126 -2.08 35.43 -18.73
C SER A 126 -2.43 34.35 -19.73
N ARG A 127 -3.49 34.53 -20.50
CA ARG A 127 -3.97 33.51 -21.44
C ARG A 127 -4.56 34.09 -22.71
N SER A 128 -4.59 33.28 -23.76
CA SER A 128 -5.34 33.53 -25.01
C SER A 128 -6.29 32.34 -25.25
N GLY A 129 -7.58 32.53 -24.98
CA GLY A 129 -8.53 31.42 -24.93
C GLY A 129 -8.22 30.47 -23.76
N SER A 130 -8.08 29.18 -24.06
CA SER A 130 -7.63 28.14 -23.11
C SER A 130 -6.11 28.06 -22.98
N ASN A 131 -5.35 28.73 -23.85
CA ASN A 131 -3.91 28.64 -23.87
C ASN A 131 -3.28 29.61 -22.87
N ILE A 132 -2.56 29.09 -21.86
CA ILE A 132 -1.73 29.88 -20.96
C ILE A 132 -0.50 30.37 -21.76
N THR A 133 -0.24 31.67 -21.73
CA THR A 133 0.89 32.28 -22.41
C THR A 133 2.01 32.69 -21.46
N TYR A 134 1.67 32.89 -20.20
CA TYR A 134 2.58 33.31 -19.13
C TYR A 134 1.96 33.00 -17.76
N SER A 135 2.75 32.58 -16.80
CA SER A 135 2.36 32.43 -15.40
C SER A 135 3.40 33.09 -14.49
N TYR A 136 2.93 33.62 -13.38
CA TYR A 136 3.74 34.23 -12.34
C TYR A 136 3.43 33.55 -11.00
N VAL A 137 4.47 33.23 -10.25
CA VAL A 137 4.38 32.57 -8.94
C VAL A 137 5.15 33.41 -7.93
N ASN A 138 4.48 33.83 -6.85
CA ASN A 138 5.12 34.42 -5.69
C ASN A 138 4.97 33.50 -4.48
N VAL A 139 6.09 33.18 -3.83
CA VAL A 139 6.12 32.62 -2.47
C VAL A 139 7.13 33.44 -1.69
N GLY A 140 6.63 34.34 -0.84
CA GLY A 140 7.41 35.40 -0.23
C GLY A 140 8.49 34.95 0.73
N THR A 141 9.54 35.76 0.88
CA THR A 141 10.67 35.47 1.79
C THR A 141 10.21 35.24 3.23
N GLY A 142 9.32 36.08 3.76
CA GLY A 142 8.77 35.93 5.11
C GLY A 142 7.94 34.66 5.30
N TRP A 143 7.27 34.20 4.23
CA TRP A 143 6.56 32.92 4.22
C TRP A 143 7.53 31.75 4.38
N VAL A 144 8.60 31.72 3.55
CA VAL A 144 9.62 30.68 3.59
C VAL A 144 10.40 30.68 4.91
N ASP A 145 10.73 31.86 5.43
CA ASP A 145 11.42 31.99 6.72
C ASP A 145 10.56 31.48 7.89
N TYR A 146 9.23 31.67 7.84
CA TYR A 146 8.31 31.23 8.89
C TYR A 146 7.98 29.75 8.82
N TYR A 147 7.66 29.24 7.63
CA TYR A 147 7.24 27.85 7.45
C TYR A 147 8.36 26.86 7.12
N GLY A 148 9.58 27.35 6.89
CA GLY A 148 10.78 26.56 6.73
C GLY A 148 11.18 26.27 5.29
N THR A 149 12.42 25.76 5.13
CA THR A 149 13.09 25.53 3.83
C THR A 149 13.33 24.05 3.53
N GLY A 150 12.80 23.13 4.34
CA GLY A 150 12.92 21.69 4.12
C GLY A 150 11.76 21.12 3.28
N LEU A 151 11.93 19.92 2.76
CA LEU A 151 10.88 19.22 2.01
C LEU A 151 9.65 18.90 2.86
N ASN A 152 9.81 18.66 4.17
CA ASN A 152 8.72 18.37 5.11
C ASN A 152 8.12 19.64 5.73
N THR A 153 7.95 20.69 4.96
CA THR A 153 7.46 22.00 5.43
C THR A 153 6.25 22.48 4.65
N TYR A 154 5.49 23.38 5.26
CA TYR A 154 4.37 24.02 4.58
C TYR A 154 4.82 24.90 3.40
N SER A 155 6.03 25.48 3.46
CA SER A 155 6.60 26.21 2.30
C SER A 155 6.73 25.31 1.08
N PHE A 156 7.19 24.06 1.24
CA PHE A 156 7.33 23.14 0.13
C PHE A 156 5.97 22.76 -0.46
N GLN A 157 4.99 22.41 0.40
CA GLN A 157 3.60 22.20 -0.02
C GLN A 157 3.06 23.41 -0.79
N THR A 158 3.36 24.63 -0.33
CA THR A 158 2.95 25.88 -1.00
C THR A 158 3.54 26.00 -2.39
N TYR A 159 4.83 25.69 -2.59
CA TYR A 159 5.43 25.69 -3.93
C TYR A 159 4.74 24.71 -4.88
N ILE A 160 4.42 23.49 -4.41
CA ILE A 160 3.69 22.50 -5.21
C ILE A 160 2.30 23.03 -5.60
N HIS A 161 1.58 23.66 -4.66
CA HIS A 161 0.26 24.25 -4.87
C HIS A 161 0.30 25.38 -5.91
N GLU A 162 1.19 26.37 -5.73
CA GLU A 162 1.27 27.54 -6.61
C GLU A 162 1.75 27.18 -8.03
N ILE A 163 2.63 26.18 -8.14
CA ILE A 163 3.02 25.62 -9.44
C ILE A 163 1.84 24.90 -10.10
N GLY A 164 1.01 24.19 -9.35
CA GLY A 164 -0.26 23.61 -9.84
C GLY A 164 -1.13 24.67 -10.51
N HIS A 165 -1.32 25.82 -9.87
CA HIS A 165 -2.02 26.97 -10.49
C HIS A 165 -1.30 27.50 -11.75
N ALA A 166 0.01 27.65 -11.70
CA ALA A 166 0.79 28.11 -12.84
C ALA A 166 0.66 27.19 -14.04
N LEU A 167 0.45 25.89 -13.81
CA LEU A 167 0.25 24.87 -14.83
C LEU A 167 -1.24 24.74 -15.29
N GLY A 168 -2.19 25.40 -14.60
CA GLY A 168 -3.57 25.48 -15.03
C GLY A 168 -4.60 24.83 -14.09
N LEU A 169 -4.18 24.28 -12.95
CA LEU A 169 -5.11 23.73 -11.97
C LEU A 169 -5.80 24.84 -11.18
N GLY A 170 -7.06 24.64 -10.83
CA GLY A 170 -7.82 25.45 -9.90
C GLY A 170 -7.80 24.85 -8.48
N HIS A 171 -8.61 25.40 -7.58
CA HIS A 171 -8.80 24.80 -6.26
C HIS A 171 -9.72 23.59 -6.30
N ALA A 172 -9.58 22.73 -5.29
CA ALA A 172 -10.41 21.55 -5.09
C ALA A 172 -11.89 21.88 -4.84
N GLY A 173 -12.21 23.11 -4.43
CA GLY A 173 -13.57 23.66 -4.36
C GLY A 173 -13.66 25.05 -4.98
N ASN A 174 -14.85 25.68 -4.94
CA ASN A 174 -15.06 27.02 -5.51
C ASN A 174 -14.63 28.16 -4.58
N TYR A 175 -13.74 27.89 -3.68
CA TYR A 175 -13.16 28.86 -2.76
C TYR A 175 -11.92 29.54 -3.34
N ASN A 176 -11.65 30.77 -2.91
CA ASN A 176 -10.44 31.52 -3.27
C ASN A 176 -10.18 32.60 -2.20
N GLY A 177 -9.05 32.51 -1.52
CA GLY A 177 -8.61 33.40 -0.44
C GLY A 177 -8.88 32.84 0.96
N SER A 178 -10.07 32.35 1.27
CA SER A 178 -10.38 31.68 2.54
C SER A 178 -11.49 30.64 2.33
N ALA A 179 -11.52 29.62 3.19
CA ALA A 179 -12.58 28.62 3.19
C ALA A 179 -12.73 28.02 4.60
N THR A 180 -13.92 27.52 4.92
CA THR A 180 -14.25 26.81 6.15
C THR A 180 -14.82 25.45 5.81
N TYR A 181 -14.23 24.37 6.31
CA TYR A 181 -14.76 23.04 6.10
C TYR A 181 -16.14 22.89 6.75
N GLY A 182 -17.05 22.21 6.08
CA GLY A 182 -18.46 22.12 6.48
C GLY A 182 -19.34 23.26 5.92
N VAL A 183 -18.73 24.32 5.34
CA VAL A 183 -19.44 25.45 4.72
C VAL A 183 -19.09 25.60 3.25
N ASP A 184 -17.80 25.61 2.93
CA ASP A 184 -17.29 25.95 1.59
C ASP A 184 -16.84 24.71 0.78
N ASN A 185 -16.68 23.53 1.42
CA ASN A 185 -16.35 22.30 0.72
C ASN A 185 -17.54 21.77 -0.09
N HIS A 186 -17.29 21.40 -1.34
CA HIS A 186 -18.32 20.86 -2.25
C HIS A 186 -18.52 19.36 -2.07
N TYR A 187 -17.58 18.65 -1.47
CA TYR A 187 -17.59 17.21 -1.25
C TYR A 187 -16.91 16.86 0.06
N ALA A 188 -17.26 15.69 0.61
CA ALA A 188 -16.86 15.30 1.97
C ALA A 188 -15.36 15.02 2.10
N ASN A 189 -14.69 14.53 1.04
CA ASN A 189 -13.26 14.20 1.06
C ASN A 189 -12.36 15.30 0.50
N ASP A 190 -12.81 16.56 0.48
CA ASP A 190 -11.99 17.71 0.12
C ASP A 190 -10.90 17.94 1.18
N SER A 191 -9.67 17.60 0.86
CA SER A 191 -8.53 17.62 1.80
C SER A 191 -7.17 17.55 1.11
N TRP A 192 -6.11 17.88 1.84
CA TRP A 192 -4.73 17.70 1.39
C TRP A 192 -4.36 16.23 1.07
N GLN A 193 -5.10 15.26 1.58
CA GLN A 193 -4.90 13.86 1.20
C GLN A 193 -5.37 13.59 -0.24
N ALA A 194 -6.44 14.25 -0.68
CA ALA A 194 -7.01 14.06 -2.01
C ALA A 194 -6.33 14.93 -3.07
N SER A 195 -5.94 16.15 -2.72
CA SER A 195 -5.39 17.16 -3.62
C SER A 195 -4.57 18.20 -2.86
N VAL A 196 -3.37 18.49 -3.33
CA VAL A 196 -2.55 19.60 -2.81
C VAL A 196 -3.22 20.96 -3.08
N MET A 197 -4.19 21.01 -4.01
CA MET A 197 -4.97 22.21 -4.34
C MET A 197 -6.15 22.46 -3.38
N SER A 198 -6.37 21.61 -2.36
CA SER A 198 -7.34 21.83 -1.30
C SER A 198 -6.84 22.86 -0.28
N TYR A 199 -7.78 23.62 0.30
CA TYR A 199 -7.50 24.49 1.45
C TYR A 199 -7.63 23.76 2.78
N PHE A 200 -8.23 22.57 2.79
CA PHE A 200 -8.54 21.85 4.01
C PHE A 200 -7.46 20.82 4.33
N SER A 201 -6.84 21.00 5.50
CA SER A 201 -5.96 19.99 6.06
C SER A 201 -6.76 18.74 6.49
N GLN A 202 -6.08 17.64 6.73
CA GLN A 202 -6.69 16.41 7.26
C GLN A 202 -7.27 16.62 8.68
N TYR A 203 -6.80 17.65 9.40
CA TYR A 203 -7.35 18.00 10.72
C TYR A 203 -8.69 18.75 10.60
N GLU A 204 -8.82 19.65 9.63
CA GLU A 204 -10.06 20.39 9.38
C GLU A 204 -11.14 19.49 8.78
N ASN A 205 -10.73 18.55 7.92
CA ASN A 205 -11.65 17.58 7.32
C ASN A 205 -11.89 16.39 8.25
N THR A 206 -12.99 16.44 9.00
CA THR A 206 -13.40 15.37 9.92
C THR A 206 -14.08 14.18 9.25
N SER A 207 -14.23 14.19 7.93
CA SER A 207 -14.86 13.09 7.17
C SER A 207 -13.87 12.07 6.63
N ILE A 208 -12.57 12.32 6.78
CA ILE A 208 -11.51 11.39 6.38
C ILE A 208 -10.76 10.87 7.60
N ASP A 209 -10.26 9.65 7.50
CA ASP A 209 -9.35 9.06 8.50
C ASP A 209 -7.91 9.23 8.02
N ALA A 210 -7.28 10.32 8.44
CA ALA A 210 -5.91 10.64 8.06
C ALA A 210 -5.20 11.47 9.13
N SER A 211 -3.90 11.23 9.29
CA SER A 211 -3.05 12.07 10.15
C SER A 211 -2.88 13.47 9.57
N TYR A 212 -2.78 14.49 10.43
CA TYR A 212 -2.38 15.84 10.01
C TYR A 212 -0.93 15.83 9.55
N VAL A 213 -0.70 16.00 8.26
CA VAL A 213 0.62 15.96 7.61
C VAL A 213 0.64 16.88 6.39
N TYR A 214 1.80 17.37 5.98
CA TYR A 214 1.94 18.16 4.76
C TYR A 214 1.91 17.28 3.51
N ALA A 215 1.19 17.73 2.47
CA ALA A 215 1.19 17.11 1.16
C ALA A 215 2.42 17.58 0.36
N ILE A 216 3.44 16.74 0.32
CA ILE A 216 4.74 17.10 -0.26
C ILE A 216 4.99 16.50 -1.65
N THR A 217 3.94 16.04 -2.30
CA THR A 217 3.84 15.73 -3.72
C THR A 217 2.49 16.18 -4.25
N PRO A 218 2.29 16.32 -5.57
CA PRO A 218 0.95 16.29 -6.13
C PRO A 218 0.23 15.02 -5.66
N GLN A 219 -1.04 15.12 -5.30
CA GLN A 219 -1.84 13.97 -4.89
C GLN A 219 -2.54 13.33 -6.09
N VAL A 220 -3.21 12.19 -5.90
CA VAL A 220 -3.78 11.42 -7.04
C VAL A 220 -4.70 12.27 -7.92
N ALA A 221 -5.57 13.07 -7.33
CA ALA A 221 -6.47 13.92 -8.12
C ALA A 221 -5.73 15.01 -8.90
N ASP A 222 -4.64 15.56 -8.35
CA ASP A 222 -3.78 16.53 -9.03
C ASP A 222 -3.05 15.88 -10.22
N ILE A 223 -2.55 14.67 -10.03
CA ILE A 223 -1.84 13.90 -11.07
C ILE A 223 -2.80 13.55 -12.21
N ILE A 224 -4.02 13.12 -11.93
CA ILE A 224 -5.04 12.88 -12.94
C ILE A 224 -5.38 14.19 -13.66
N ALA A 225 -5.58 15.27 -12.93
CA ALA A 225 -5.89 16.58 -13.47
C ALA A 225 -4.80 17.09 -14.42
N ILE A 226 -3.55 17.03 -13.97
CA ILE A 226 -2.43 17.54 -14.79
C ILE A 226 -2.15 16.65 -16.02
N ARG A 227 -2.33 15.32 -15.90
CA ARG A 227 -2.26 14.39 -17.03
C ARG A 227 -3.39 14.61 -18.04
N ASN A 228 -4.57 15.03 -17.61
CA ASN A 228 -5.66 15.44 -18.51
C ASN A 228 -5.30 16.70 -19.32
N LEU A 229 -4.45 17.58 -18.80
CA LEU A 229 -4.02 18.80 -19.47
C LEU A 229 -2.82 18.57 -20.42
N TYR A 230 -1.84 17.76 -20.01
CA TYR A 230 -0.55 17.63 -20.67
C TYR A 230 -0.19 16.22 -21.16
N GLY A 231 -1.01 15.22 -20.79
CA GLY A 231 -0.69 13.80 -21.01
C GLY A 231 0.29 13.24 -19.98
N ASN A 232 0.69 11.99 -20.19
CA ASN A 232 1.76 11.31 -19.45
C ASN A 232 2.77 10.76 -20.45
N LEU A 233 4.05 11.06 -20.28
CA LEU A 233 5.12 10.52 -21.12
C LEU A 233 5.43 9.05 -20.76
N GLY A 234 5.15 8.62 -19.53
CA GLY A 234 5.34 7.24 -19.09
C GLY A 234 6.82 6.82 -18.99
N THR A 235 7.67 7.70 -18.46
CA THR A 235 9.12 7.46 -18.37
C THR A 235 9.68 7.64 -16.97
N THR A 236 8.82 7.87 -16.00
CA THR A 236 9.24 8.11 -14.61
C THR A 236 9.56 6.78 -13.94
N ARG A 237 10.82 6.58 -13.50
CA ARG A 237 11.27 5.39 -12.75
C ARG A 237 10.86 4.05 -13.39
N THR A 238 11.23 3.83 -14.65
CA THR A 238 10.88 2.60 -15.41
C THR A 238 11.72 1.36 -15.06
N GLY A 239 12.60 1.43 -14.10
CA GLY A 239 13.40 0.31 -13.60
C GLY A 239 12.96 -0.12 -12.21
N ASN A 240 13.50 -1.22 -11.71
CA ASN A 240 13.14 -1.74 -10.37
C ASN A 240 13.49 -0.73 -9.28
N THR A 241 12.46 -0.20 -8.64
CA THR A 241 12.56 0.86 -7.64
C THR A 241 12.13 0.37 -6.25
N THR A 242 12.88 0.79 -5.24
CA THR A 242 12.49 0.61 -3.84
C THR A 242 12.16 1.97 -3.24
N TYR A 243 11.04 2.05 -2.54
CA TYR A 243 10.54 3.22 -1.82
C TYR A 243 10.51 2.93 -0.32
N GLY A 244 10.78 3.93 0.50
CA GLY A 244 10.78 3.79 1.94
C GLY A 244 12.18 3.52 2.51
N ASP A 245 12.34 2.45 3.28
CA ASP A 245 13.63 2.00 3.75
C ASP A 245 14.41 1.37 2.57
N ASN A 246 15.72 1.55 2.54
CA ASN A 246 16.57 1.08 1.44
C ASN A 246 16.20 1.65 0.05
N ALA A 247 15.55 2.81 0.01
CA ALA A 247 15.15 3.47 -1.23
C ALA A 247 16.35 3.68 -2.19
N ASN A 248 16.11 3.48 -3.49
CA ASN A 248 17.16 3.44 -4.51
C ASN A 248 16.85 4.20 -5.81
N SER A 249 15.78 5.02 -5.83
CA SER A 249 15.40 5.76 -7.06
C SER A 249 16.46 6.76 -7.52
N GLY A 250 17.36 7.20 -6.63
CA GLY A 250 18.44 8.13 -6.95
C GLY A 250 17.99 9.58 -7.18
N ASP A 251 16.73 9.89 -6.93
CA ASP A 251 16.08 11.17 -7.17
C ASP A 251 15.47 11.77 -5.89
N LEU A 252 14.67 12.83 -6.04
CA LEU A 252 13.96 13.47 -4.93
C LEU A 252 13.02 12.50 -4.19
N MET A 253 12.40 11.55 -4.91
CA MET A 253 11.49 10.57 -4.31
C MET A 253 12.22 9.62 -3.35
N GLN A 254 13.51 9.33 -3.55
CA GLN A 254 14.32 8.61 -2.58
C GLN A 254 14.36 9.32 -1.22
N GLN A 255 14.53 10.63 -1.24
CA GLN A 255 14.54 11.44 -0.01
C GLN A 255 13.15 11.47 0.62
N ILE A 256 12.11 11.73 -0.18
CA ILE A 256 10.72 11.82 0.29
C ILE A 256 10.27 10.50 0.93
N SER A 257 10.40 9.38 0.21
CA SER A 257 9.92 8.07 0.69
C SER A 257 10.71 7.55 1.90
N GLY A 258 11.98 7.95 2.03
CA GLY A 258 12.83 7.63 3.17
C GLY A 258 12.56 8.46 4.43
N MET A 259 11.77 9.53 4.34
CA MET A 259 11.50 10.38 5.50
C MET A 259 10.62 9.69 6.55
N ASN A 260 11.03 9.77 7.81
CA ASN A 260 10.18 9.47 8.95
C ASN A 260 9.69 10.80 9.56
N SER A 261 8.70 11.44 8.92
CA SER A 261 8.24 12.78 9.23
C SER A 261 6.76 12.98 8.91
N TYR A 262 6.20 14.12 9.30
CA TYR A 262 4.80 14.52 9.10
C TYR A 262 4.50 14.87 7.63
N ILE A 263 4.48 13.86 6.76
CA ILE A 263 4.28 14.02 5.32
C ILE A 263 3.25 13.04 4.77
N THR A 264 2.51 13.47 3.74
CA THR A 264 1.80 12.59 2.82
C THR A 264 2.38 12.75 1.42
N TYR A 265 2.49 11.65 0.71
CA TYR A 265 3.07 11.64 -0.63
C TYR A 265 2.46 10.58 -1.52
N THR A 266 2.42 10.87 -2.80
CA THR A 266 1.97 9.95 -3.86
C THR A 266 3.15 9.48 -4.68
N VAL A 267 3.25 8.18 -4.89
CA VAL A 267 4.28 7.57 -5.73
C VAL A 267 3.77 7.50 -7.17
N VAL A 268 4.59 7.99 -8.09
CA VAL A 268 4.46 7.83 -9.54
C VAL A 268 5.59 6.95 -10.02
N ASP A 269 5.26 5.82 -10.65
CA ASP A 269 6.20 4.88 -11.23
C ASP A 269 5.60 4.31 -12.52
N ASP A 270 6.36 4.32 -13.60
CA ASP A 270 5.87 3.92 -14.91
C ASP A 270 6.37 2.52 -15.34
N GLY A 271 7.00 1.78 -14.43
CA GLY A 271 7.33 0.37 -14.64
C GLY A 271 8.63 -0.13 -14.03
N GLY A 272 8.68 -1.42 -13.90
CA GLY A 272 9.75 -2.13 -13.21
C GLY A 272 9.20 -3.31 -12.47
N THR A 273 9.88 -3.74 -11.44
CA THR A 273 9.39 -4.57 -10.34
C THR A 273 9.74 -3.85 -9.06
N ASP A 274 8.72 -3.27 -8.44
CA ASP A 274 8.91 -2.22 -7.47
C ASP A 274 8.52 -2.66 -6.06
N THR A 275 9.11 -2.04 -5.05
CA THR A 275 8.98 -2.49 -3.66
C THR A 275 8.67 -1.33 -2.74
N PHE A 276 7.64 -1.46 -1.93
CA PHE A 276 7.46 -0.67 -0.71
C PHE A 276 8.17 -1.37 0.45
N ASP A 277 9.27 -0.81 0.92
CA ASP A 277 10.06 -1.33 2.04
C ASP A 277 9.89 -0.41 3.27
N PHE A 278 9.20 -0.91 4.30
CA PHE A 278 9.05 -0.22 5.59
C PHE A 278 9.53 -1.09 6.75
N SER A 279 10.56 -1.90 6.48
CA SER A 279 11.11 -2.93 7.38
C SER A 279 11.70 -2.38 8.69
N ASN A 280 12.10 -1.10 8.72
CA ASN A 280 12.64 -0.46 9.92
C ASN A 280 11.56 0.17 10.83
N THR A 281 10.28 0.01 10.51
CA THR A 281 9.17 0.59 11.27
C THR A 281 8.69 -0.38 12.35
N SER A 282 8.44 0.13 13.55
CA SER A 282 7.86 -0.67 14.65
C SER A 282 6.37 -0.39 14.92
N ALA A 283 5.81 0.60 14.26
CA ALA A 283 4.37 0.87 14.31
C ALA A 283 3.63 -0.11 13.41
N ASN A 284 2.39 -0.43 13.77
CA ASN A 284 1.51 -1.17 12.89
C ASN A 284 1.25 -0.38 11.60
N GLN A 285 1.31 -1.06 10.47
CA GLN A 285 1.17 -0.46 9.15
C GLN A 285 0.01 -1.10 8.37
N THR A 286 -0.51 -0.35 7.41
CA THR A 286 -1.38 -0.89 6.35
C THR A 286 -0.74 -0.49 5.03
N ILE A 287 -0.26 -1.47 4.27
CA ILE A 287 0.36 -1.26 2.96
C ILE A 287 -0.54 -1.91 1.91
N ASP A 288 -1.13 -1.11 1.05
CA ASP A 288 -2.05 -1.55 0.00
C ASP A 288 -1.45 -1.23 -1.36
N LEU A 289 -1.15 -2.28 -2.15
CA LEU A 289 -0.48 -2.18 -3.45
C LEU A 289 -1.44 -1.94 -4.62
N ARG A 290 -2.74 -1.77 -4.36
CA ARG A 290 -3.71 -1.50 -5.43
C ARG A 290 -3.55 -0.07 -5.92
N GLU A 291 -3.83 0.13 -7.19
CA GLU A 291 -3.84 1.45 -7.82
C GLU A 291 -4.79 2.41 -7.08
N GLU A 292 -4.35 3.64 -6.87
CA GLU A 292 -5.05 4.70 -6.12
C GLU A 292 -5.32 4.37 -4.64
N ALA A 293 -4.77 3.26 -4.13
CA ALA A 293 -4.93 2.92 -2.73
C ALA A 293 -4.15 3.86 -1.81
N ILE A 294 -4.69 4.00 -0.61
CA ILE A 294 -4.12 4.83 0.45
C ILE A 294 -3.57 3.89 1.53
N SER A 295 -2.30 4.00 1.79
CA SER A 295 -1.57 3.25 2.81
C SER A 295 -1.28 4.10 4.05
N SER A 296 -1.09 3.43 5.18
CA SER A 296 -0.73 4.02 6.48
C SER A 296 0.62 3.46 6.91
N VAL A 297 1.67 4.28 6.87
CA VAL A 297 3.03 3.82 7.12
C VAL A 297 3.75 4.70 8.16
N ARG A 298 4.73 4.13 8.86
CA ARG A 298 5.57 4.84 9.84
C ARG A 298 4.78 5.48 10.98
N GLY A 299 3.61 4.92 11.34
CA GLY A 299 2.75 5.43 12.41
C GLY A 299 1.85 6.60 12.03
N TYR A 300 1.77 6.96 10.75
CA TYR A 300 0.83 7.94 10.22
C TYR A 300 -0.29 7.25 9.46
N THR A 301 -1.51 7.75 9.61
CA THR A 301 -2.69 7.23 8.91
C THR A 301 -2.84 7.92 7.55
N GLY A 302 -3.02 7.15 6.48
CA GLY A 302 -3.39 7.65 5.16
C GLY A 302 -2.34 8.56 4.51
N ASN A 303 -1.07 8.22 4.64
CA ASN A 303 0.05 9.11 4.29
C ASN A 303 0.91 8.65 3.09
N LEU A 304 0.59 7.52 2.48
CA LEU A 304 1.25 7.02 1.26
C LEU A 304 0.18 6.60 0.26
N ILE A 305 0.28 7.10 -0.95
CA ILE A 305 -0.71 6.85 -2.00
C ILE A 305 -0.01 6.35 -3.27
N ILE A 306 -0.64 5.44 -4.00
CA ILE A 306 -0.19 4.98 -5.31
C ILE A 306 -0.93 5.77 -6.40
N SER A 307 -0.19 6.39 -7.32
CA SER A 307 -0.78 7.12 -8.44
C SER A 307 -1.49 6.17 -9.41
N ARG A 308 -2.48 6.71 -10.13
CA ARG A 308 -3.10 6.01 -11.27
C ARG A 308 -2.05 5.66 -12.33
N GLY A 309 -2.05 4.41 -12.79
CA GLY A 309 -1.11 3.88 -13.77
C GLY A 309 0.21 3.40 -13.17
N THR A 310 0.40 3.51 -11.86
CA THR A 310 1.56 2.97 -11.15
C THR A 310 1.25 1.58 -10.59
N VAL A 311 2.16 0.64 -10.80
CA VAL A 311 2.08 -0.71 -10.26
C VAL A 311 3.26 -0.93 -9.31
N ILE A 312 2.99 -1.39 -8.12
CA ILE A 312 4.00 -1.81 -7.14
C ILE A 312 3.76 -3.29 -6.84
N GLU A 313 4.76 -4.12 -7.03
CA GLU A 313 4.60 -5.58 -6.91
C GLU A 313 4.90 -6.11 -5.52
N ASN A 314 5.75 -5.45 -4.75
CA ASN A 314 6.25 -6.02 -3.51
C ASN A 314 6.02 -5.09 -2.32
N ALA A 315 5.79 -5.70 -1.15
CA ALA A 315 5.71 -4.99 0.12
C ALA A 315 6.46 -5.72 1.23
N ILE A 316 7.15 -4.95 2.06
CA ILE A 316 7.84 -5.43 3.26
C ILE A 316 7.36 -4.59 4.43
N GLY A 317 6.70 -5.24 5.39
CA GLY A 317 6.29 -4.68 6.68
C GLY A 317 7.46 -4.58 7.67
N GLY A 318 7.16 -4.14 8.87
CA GLY A 318 8.16 -3.84 9.88
C GLY A 318 8.20 -4.83 11.05
N SER A 319 8.16 -4.29 12.26
CA SER A 319 8.06 -5.09 13.48
C SER A 319 6.75 -4.83 14.25
N GLY A 320 5.81 -4.14 13.67
CA GLY A 320 4.45 -3.99 14.14
C GLY A 320 3.54 -5.12 13.66
N ASN A 321 2.26 -5.10 14.05
CA ASN A 321 1.26 -5.99 13.47
C ASN A 321 0.72 -5.35 12.18
N ASP A 322 1.20 -5.80 11.04
CA ASP A 322 1.00 -5.15 9.77
C ASP A 322 -0.14 -5.79 8.94
N VAL A 323 -0.73 -5.00 8.05
CA VAL A 323 -1.66 -5.47 7.04
C VAL A 323 -1.08 -5.15 5.67
N LEU A 324 -0.76 -6.17 4.89
CA LEU A 324 -0.24 -6.04 3.54
C LEU A 324 -1.27 -6.58 2.54
N VAL A 325 -1.62 -5.76 1.56
CA VAL A 325 -2.61 -6.10 0.53
C VAL A 325 -1.95 -6.00 -0.85
N GLY A 326 -1.87 -7.11 -1.55
CA GLY A 326 -1.40 -7.19 -2.93
C GLY A 326 -2.40 -6.60 -3.92
N ASN A 327 -2.01 -6.55 -5.17
CA ASN A 327 -2.86 -6.11 -6.28
C ASN A 327 -3.37 -7.32 -7.12
N ALA A 328 -3.55 -7.15 -8.43
CA ALA A 328 -3.98 -8.23 -9.31
C ALA A 328 -2.80 -8.95 -10.03
N GLY A 329 -1.58 -8.50 -9.80
CA GLY A 329 -0.35 -9.08 -10.33
C GLY A 329 0.29 -10.05 -9.36
N ASN A 330 1.42 -10.65 -9.76
CA ASN A 330 2.19 -11.54 -8.88
C ASN A 330 2.95 -10.70 -7.85
N ASN A 331 2.61 -10.83 -6.59
CA ASN A 331 3.17 -10.05 -5.51
C ASN A 331 4.14 -10.84 -4.62
N VAL A 332 5.11 -10.16 -4.03
CA VAL A 332 5.92 -10.69 -2.93
C VAL A 332 5.64 -9.86 -1.69
N LEU A 333 4.95 -10.47 -0.72
CA LEU A 333 4.56 -9.82 0.53
C LEU A 333 5.31 -10.43 1.70
N ARG A 334 5.94 -9.59 2.53
CA ARG A 334 6.65 -10.01 3.74
C ARG A 334 6.15 -9.22 4.94
N GLY A 335 5.56 -9.90 5.93
CA GLY A 335 5.03 -9.26 7.13
C GLY A 335 6.11 -8.62 7.98
N GLY A 336 7.04 -9.42 8.44
CA GLY A 336 8.14 -8.95 9.27
C GLY A 336 8.17 -9.59 10.64
N ALA A 337 8.07 -8.80 11.67
CA ALA A 337 7.84 -9.31 13.02
C ALA A 337 6.51 -8.71 13.53
N GLY A 338 5.79 -9.47 14.35
CA GLY A 338 4.45 -9.11 14.79
C GLY A 338 3.42 -10.11 14.28
N ASP A 339 2.17 -9.94 14.67
CA ASP A 339 1.10 -10.80 14.19
C ASP A 339 0.46 -10.15 12.95
N ASP A 340 0.90 -10.58 11.76
CA ASP A 340 0.64 -9.92 10.48
C ASP A 340 -0.57 -10.51 9.72
N ARG A 341 -1.13 -9.72 8.79
CA ARG A 341 -2.15 -10.15 7.84
C ARG A 341 -1.72 -9.83 6.43
N LEU A 342 -1.55 -10.85 5.59
CA LEU A 342 -1.12 -10.74 4.21
C LEU A 342 -2.22 -11.25 3.29
N TYR A 343 -2.57 -10.45 2.28
CA TYR A 343 -3.58 -10.77 1.27
C TYR A 343 -2.97 -10.64 -0.12
N GLY A 344 -2.77 -11.76 -0.84
CA GLY A 344 -2.23 -11.76 -2.21
C GLY A 344 -3.22 -11.18 -3.23
N ASN A 345 -4.50 -11.50 -3.12
CA ASN A 345 -5.62 -11.24 -4.01
C ASN A 345 -5.61 -12.09 -5.29
N TYR A 346 -5.24 -11.55 -6.43
CA TYR A 346 -5.09 -12.30 -7.68
C TYR A 346 -3.62 -12.31 -8.08
N GLY A 347 -3.20 -13.35 -8.80
CA GLY A 347 -1.83 -13.49 -9.24
C GLY A 347 -1.20 -14.75 -8.66
N ASN A 348 0.04 -15.04 -8.99
CA ASN A 348 0.79 -16.10 -8.34
C ASN A 348 1.71 -15.46 -7.30
N ASP A 349 1.26 -15.45 -6.06
CA ASP A 349 1.85 -14.65 -5.01
C ASP A 349 2.83 -15.44 -4.13
N VAL A 350 3.75 -14.74 -3.52
CA VAL A 350 4.65 -15.28 -2.49
C VAL A 350 4.45 -14.51 -1.21
N LEU A 351 3.81 -15.15 -0.23
CA LEU A 351 3.49 -14.59 1.06
C LEU A 351 4.38 -15.19 2.15
N SER A 352 5.02 -14.35 2.95
CA SER A 352 5.84 -14.78 4.08
C SER A 352 5.53 -13.95 5.32
N GLY A 353 5.00 -14.60 6.37
CA GLY A 353 4.71 -13.95 7.65
C GLY A 353 5.98 -13.52 8.37
N LEU A 354 6.99 -14.35 8.36
CA LEU A 354 8.28 -14.26 9.06
C LEU A 354 8.15 -14.53 10.56
N ASN A 355 8.08 -13.56 11.45
CA ASN A 355 8.05 -13.81 12.89
C ASN A 355 6.72 -13.37 13.50
N GLY A 356 5.96 -14.29 14.05
CA GLY A 356 4.70 -13.93 14.69
C GLY A 356 3.64 -15.01 14.66
N ALA A 357 2.39 -14.61 14.82
CA ALA A 357 1.23 -15.46 14.61
C ALA A 357 0.41 -14.91 13.45
N ASP A 358 0.82 -15.26 12.26
CA ASP A 358 0.43 -14.62 11.03
C ASP A 358 -0.81 -15.23 10.39
N ARG A 359 -1.49 -14.43 9.57
CA ARG A 359 -2.58 -14.86 8.71
C ARG A 359 -2.25 -14.51 7.26
N LEU A 360 -2.11 -15.51 6.42
CA LEU A 360 -1.79 -15.40 5.01
C LEU A 360 -2.95 -15.92 4.17
N GLU A 361 -3.42 -15.11 3.22
CA GLU A 361 -4.44 -15.45 2.24
C GLU A 361 -3.89 -15.23 0.83
N GLY A 362 -3.62 -16.32 0.08
CA GLY A 362 -3.12 -16.26 -1.30
C GLY A 362 -4.15 -15.62 -2.22
N GLY A 363 -5.32 -16.24 -2.33
CA GLY A 363 -6.45 -15.70 -3.06
C GLY A 363 -6.75 -16.45 -4.34
N GLY A 364 -6.34 -15.94 -5.47
CA GLY A 364 -6.55 -16.63 -6.75
C GLY A 364 -5.32 -16.63 -7.62
N GLY A 365 -4.85 -17.81 -7.97
CA GLY A 365 -3.60 -18.07 -8.66
C GLY A 365 -2.86 -19.22 -8.01
N ASN A 366 -1.61 -19.46 -8.37
CA ASN A 366 -0.82 -20.53 -7.75
C ASN A 366 0.17 -19.91 -6.76
N ASP A 367 -0.23 -19.89 -5.50
CA ASP A 367 0.44 -19.13 -4.47
C ASP A 367 1.48 -19.96 -3.69
N THR A 368 2.42 -19.28 -3.08
CA THR A 368 3.37 -19.87 -2.15
C THR A 368 3.27 -19.16 -0.79
N LEU A 369 2.88 -19.92 0.24
CA LEU A 369 2.65 -19.40 1.57
C LEU A 369 3.65 -20.02 2.56
N ASP A 370 4.36 -19.16 3.28
CA ASP A 370 5.24 -19.52 4.40
C ASP A 370 4.86 -18.69 5.63
N ALA A 371 4.35 -19.34 6.64
CA ALA A 371 3.98 -18.65 7.87
C ALA A 371 5.20 -18.02 8.60
N GLY A 372 6.40 -18.61 8.45
CA GLY A 372 7.59 -18.16 9.16
C GLY A 372 7.65 -18.63 10.62
N ALA A 373 8.46 -18.00 11.45
CA ALA A 373 8.71 -18.46 12.81
C ALA A 373 7.58 -18.09 13.78
N GLY A 374 6.83 -19.11 14.23
CA GLY A 374 5.71 -18.93 15.15
C GLY A 374 6.14 -18.55 16.58
N ASN A 375 5.32 -17.74 17.25
CA ASN A 375 5.49 -17.32 18.65
C ASN A 375 4.77 -18.23 19.66
N GLY A 376 4.37 -19.44 19.24
CA GLY A 376 3.62 -20.43 20.01
C GLY A 376 2.09 -20.36 19.85
N ASN A 377 1.58 -19.31 19.22
CA ASN A 377 0.19 -19.19 18.80
C ASN A 377 -0.04 -19.88 17.46
N TRP A 378 -1.30 -19.98 17.03
CA TRP A 378 -1.66 -20.51 15.73
C TRP A 378 -1.45 -19.46 14.64
N GLN A 379 -0.83 -19.91 13.56
CA GLN A 379 -0.73 -19.20 12.29
C GLN A 379 -1.75 -19.79 11.31
N TYR A 380 -2.26 -19.00 10.38
CA TYR A 380 -3.33 -19.40 9.48
C TYR A 380 -2.96 -19.16 8.02
N LEU A 381 -3.03 -20.21 7.21
CA LEU A 381 -2.71 -20.16 5.79
C LEU A 381 -3.93 -20.59 4.97
N PHE A 382 -4.31 -19.76 4.01
CA PHE A 382 -5.42 -19.96 3.08
C PHE A 382 -4.89 -19.75 1.66
N GLY A 383 -4.75 -20.81 0.88
CA GLY A 383 -4.29 -20.71 -0.50
C GLY A 383 -5.35 -20.08 -1.39
N GLY A 384 -6.53 -20.67 -1.41
CA GLY A 384 -7.67 -20.13 -2.13
C GLY A 384 -7.97 -20.87 -3.41
N ASN A 385 -7.98 -20.19 -4.55
CA ASN A 385 -8.20 -20.82 -5.84
C ASN A 385 -6.88 -20.97 -6.58
N GLY A 386 -6.53 -22.19 -6.97
CA GLY A 386 -5.32 -22.44 -7.73
C GLY A 386 -4.56 -23.64 -7.24
N ASN A 387 -3.29 -23.80 -7.65
CA ASN A 387 -2.46 -24.91 -7.18
C ASN A 387 -1.41 -24.36 -6.23
N ASP A 388 -1.73 -24.37 -4.95
CA ASP A 388 -0.99 -23.65 -3.94
C ASP A 388 0.11 -24.49 -3.29
N THR A 389 1.09 -23.82 -2.74
CA THR A 389 2.23 -24.44 -2.07
C THR A 389 2.41 -23.88 -0.68
N TYR A 390 2.30 -24.74 0.31
CA TYR A 390 2.54 -24.41 1.70
C TYR A 390 3.92 -24.88 2.12
N HIS A 391 4.76 -23.97 2.56
CA HIS A 391 6.04 -24.28 3.18
C HIS A 391 5.88 -24.43 4.67
N TYR A 392 6.35 -25.54 5.21
CA TYR A 392 6.37 -25.79 6.64
C TYR A 392 7.75 -26.21 7.12
N PHE A 393 8.23 -25.53 8.14
CA PHE A 393 9.46 -25.83 8.87
C PHE A 393 9.15 -26.07 10.35
N ARG A 394 10.04 -26.72 11.09
CA ARG A 394 9.89 -26.92 12.54
C ARG A 394 9.71 -25.60 13.30
N HIS A 395 10.37 -24.54 12.88
CA HIS A 395 10.26 -23.24 13.52
C HIS A 395 8.91 -22.53 13.30
N ASN A 396 8.12 -22.95 12.33
CA ASN A 396 6.75 -22.42 12.14
C ASN A 396 5.83 -22.72 13.36
N GLY A 397 6.11 -23.79 14.11
CA GLY A 397 5.34 -24.14 15.28
C GLY A 397 3.96 -24.68 14.95
N LYS A 398 2.89 -23.91 15.27
CA LYS A 398 1.50 -24.32 15.02
C LYS A 398 0.92 -23.61 13.82
N VAL A 399 0.60 -24.36 12.77
CA VAL A 399 0.05 -23.84 11.52
C VAL A 399 -1.29 -24.52 11.20
N PHE A 400 -2.28 -23.73 10.84
CA PHE A 400 -3.56 -24.20 10.31
C PHE A 400 -3.62 -23.87 8.83
N VAL A 401 -3.91 -24.88 8.00
CA VAL A 401 -4.07 -24.70 6.55
C VAL A 401 -5.51 -25.04 6.17
N GLU A 402 -6.12 -24.16 5.41
CA GLU A 402 -7.44 -24.36 4.81
C GLU A 402 -7.36 -24.14 3.31
N GLU A 403 -7.88 -25.09 2.54
CA GLU A 403 -7.93 -25.08 1.10
C GLU A 403 -9.33 -25.12 0.55
N THR A 404 -9.52 -24.57 -0.64
CA THR A 404 -10.83 -24.52 -1.29
C THR A 404 -10.84 -25.21 -2.65
N ASN A 405 -9.95 -24.88 -3.56
CA ASN A 405 -9.93 -25.41 -4.93
C ASN A 405 -8.52 -25.48 -5.48
N GLY A 406 -8.14 -26.61 -6.05
CA GLY A 406 -6.86 -26.72 -6.72
C GLY A 406 -6.26 -28.11 -6.71
N THR A 407 -4.96 -28.16 -6.92
CA THR A 407 -4.10 -29.30 -6.66
C THR A 407 -2.93 -28.81 -5.81
N ASP A 408 -3.11 -28.95 -4.50
CA ASP A 408 -2.32 -28.23 -3.52
C ASP A 408 -1.29 -29.11 -2.84
N LYS A 409 -0.21 -28.52 -2.37
CA LYS A 409 0.85 -29.27 -1.76
C LYS A 409 1.43 -28.62 -0.51
N VAL A 410 1.70 -29.45 0.46
CA VAL A 410 2.49 -29.09 1.64
C VAL A 410 3.91 -29.61 1.46
N LYS A 411 4.89 -28.73 1.57
CA LYS A 411 6.30 -29.08 1.63
C LYS A 411 6.80 -29.01 3.07
N LEU A 412 7.16 -30.15 3.62
CA LEU A 412 7.74 -30.31 4.95
C LEU A 412 9.26 -30.27 4.80
N LEU A 413 9.85 -29.08 4.95
CA LEU A 413 11.21 -28.76 4.47
C LEU A 413 12.36 -29.19 5.41
N ASP A 414 12.04 -29.54 6.66
CA ASP A 414 13.01 -30.07 7.64
C ASP A 414 12.41 -31.22 8.47
N LEU A 415 11.39 -31.89 7.93
CA LEU A 415 10.69 -33.01 8.52
C LEU A 415 10.60 -34.18 7.54
N SER A 416 10.89 -35.39 8.05
CA SER A 416 10.56 -36.64 7.39
C SER A 416 9.25 -37.21 7.91
N LEU A 417 8.69 -38.19 7.23
CA LEU A 417 7.48 -38.88 7.69
C LEU A 417 7.67 -39.52 9.08
N PHE A 418 8.90 -39.95 9.41
CA PHE A 418 9.23 -40.54 10.71
C PHE A 418 9.20 -39.55 11.87
N ASP A 419 9.34 -38.26 11.60
CA ASP A 419 9.26 -37.22 12.63
C ASP A 419 7.84 -36.96 13.09
N LEU A 420 6.83 -37.44 12.36
CA LEU A 420 5.46 -37.01 12.53
C LEU A 420 4.64 -37.93 13.46
N VAL A 421 3.89 -37.31 14.35
CA VAL A 421 2.78 -37.91 15.07
C VAL A 421 1.48 -37.51 14.37
N ILE A 422 0.78 -38.48 13.78
CA ILE A 422 -0.40 -38.22 12.95
C ILE A 422 -1.66 -38.50 13.76
N SER A 423 -2.57 -37.54 13.78
CA SER A 423 -3.85 -37.64 14.48
C SER A 423 -4.97 -36.90 13.72
N THR A 424 -6.20 -37.04 14.18
CA THR A 424 -7.33 -36.27 13.66
C THR A 424 -8.07 -35.58 14.79
N THR A 425 -8.60 -34.40 14.53
CA THR A 425 -9.49 -33.68 15.44
C THR A 425 -10.83 -33.43 14.78
N ASN A 426 -11.93 -33.84 15.42
CA ASN A 426 -13.27 -33.58 14.95
C ASN A 426 -13.87 -32.41 15.74
N TYR A 427 -14.14 -31.31 15.07
CA TYR A 427 -14.72 -30.10 15.67
C TYR A 427 -16.25 -30.11 15.73
N GLY A 428 -16.92 -31.21 15.25
CA GLY A 428 -18.36 -31.37 15.22
C GLY A 428 -19.05 -30.61 14.08
N PRO A 429 -20.37 -30.83 13.90
CA PRO A 429 -21.10 -30.35 12.73
C PRO A 429 -21.32 -28.82 12.66
N ASN A 430 -20.98 -28.09 13.72
CA ASN A 430 -21.24 -26.65 13.83
C ASN A 430 -20.04 -25.78 13.45
N ARG A 431 -18.92 -26.36 13.01
CA ARG A 431 -17.75 -25.64 12.49
C ARG A 431 -17.48 -26.06 11.05
N SER A 432 -17.15 -25.10 10.21
CA SER A 432 -16.84 -25.32 8.79
C SER A 432 -15.68 -26.28 8.55
N TRP A 433 -14.84 -26.51 9.53
CA TRP A 433 -13.59 -27.29 9.42
C TRP A 433 -13.77 -28.81 9.58
N GLY A 434 -14.96 -29.32 9.87
CA GLY A 434 -15.23 -30.77 9.96
C GLY A 434 -14.20 -31.54 10.78
N THR A 435 -13.54 -32.51 10.16
CA THR A 435 -12.43 -33.29 10.74
C THR A 435 -11.10 -32.84 10.14
N THR A 436 -10.18 -32.35 10.96
CA THR A 436 -8.82 -31.97 10.51
C THR A 436 -7.85 -33.13 10.61
N LEU A 437 -6.88 -33.22 9.69
CA LEU A 437 -5.66 -34.01 9.84
C LEU A 437 -4.63 -33.20 10.59
N ASN A 438 -4.04 -33.76 11.62
CA ASN A 438 -3.00 -33.12 12.38
C ASN A 438 -1.68 -33.89 12.16
N LEU A 439 -0.67 -33.19 11.70
CA LEU A 439 0.70 -33.68 11.56
C LEU A 439 1.53 -32.97 12.65
N GLY A 440 1.62 -33.61 13.82
CA GLY A 440 2.40 -33.08 14.94
C GLY A 440 3.82 -33.60 14.93
N TRP A 441 4.73 -32.88 15.55
CA TRP A 441 6.10 -33.33 15.81
C TRP A 441 6.58 -32.88 17.18
N ASN A 442 7.51 -33.65 17.77
CA ASN A 442 8.11 -33.33 19.05
C ASN A 442 9.61 -33.66 19.02
N SER A 443 10.46 -32.72 19.32
CA SER A 443 11.91 -32.86 19.34
C SER A 443 12.46 -32.11 20.55
N SER A 444 13.45 -32.63 21.23
CA SER A 444 14.13 -32.16 22.45
C SER A 444 13.92 -30.66 22.82
N GLY A 445 12.75 -30.35 23.38
CA GLY A 445 12.42 -29.01 23.89
C GLY A 445 11.56 -28.12 23.00
N SER A 446 11.21 -28.56 21.79
CA SER A 446 10.24 -27.87 20.92
C SER A 446 9.24 -28.84 20.32
N SER A 447 8.04 -28.36 20.06
CA SER A 447 6.98 -29.12 19.40
C SER A 447 6.17 -28.20 18.49
N GLY A 448 5.61 -28.76 17.44
CA GLY A 448 4.74 -28.04 16.52
C GLY A 448 3.68 -28.94 15.92
N GLU A 449 2.78 -28.36 15.19
CA GLU A 449 1.67 -29.05 14.57
C GLU A 449 1.20 -28.30 13.34
N ILE A 450 1.02 -29.00 12.23
CA ILE A 450 0.24 -28.51 11.10
C ILE A 450 -1.13 -29.17 11.11
N ARG A 451 -2.19 -28.38 11.08
CA ARG A 451 -3.58 -28.85 10.95
C ARG A 451 -4.08 -28.51 9.57
N LEU A 452 -4.59 -29.52 8.90
CA LEU A 452 -5.15 -29.41 7.56
C LEU A 452 -6.67 -29.55 7.68
N ALA A 453 -7.40 -28.52 7.32
CA ALA A 453 -8.87 -28.55 7.34
C ALA A 453 -9.40 -29.47 6.26
N ASP A 454 -10.52 -30.11 6.55
CA ASP A 454 -11.29 -31.03 5.70
C ASP A 454 -10.50 -31.86 4.68
N GLN A 455 -9.93 -32.98 5.18
CA GLN A 455 -9.08 -33.93 4.47
C GLN A 455 -9.58 -34.46 3.13
N ALA A 456 -10.83 -34.30 2.80
CA ALA A 456 -11.41 -34.96 1.64
C ALA A 456 -11.16 -34.20 0.34
N GLN A 457 -10.73 -32.94 0.37
CA GLN A 457 -10.67 -32.08 -0.81
C GLN A 457 -9.47 -31.11 -0.91
N GLY A 458 -8.56 -31.00 0.11
CA GLY A 458 -7.67 -29.88 0.20
C GLY A 458 -6.22 -30.10 -0.26
N ILE A 459 -5.50 -31.08 0.25
CA ILE A 459 -4.05 -31.27 -0.06
C ILE A 459 -3.82 -32.57 -0.81
N GLU A 460 -3.36 -32.47 -2.05
CA GLU A 460 -3.13 -33.62 -2.94
C GLU A 460 -1.71 -34.14 -2.95
N LEU A 461 -0.74 -33.37 -2.42
CA LEU A 461 0.64 -33.78 -2.41
C LEU A 461 1.39 -33.33 -1.15
N PHE A 462 2.03 -34.27 -0.51
CA PHE A 462 2.99 -34.04 0.59
C PHE A 462 4.40 -34.32 0.10
N VAL A 463 5.31 -33.37 0.30
CA VAL A 463 6.72 -33.50 -0.05
C VAL A 463 7.54 -33.35 1.23
N PHE A 464 8.36 -34.34 1.55
CA PHE A 464 9.20 -34.40 2.74
C PHE A 464 10.66 -34.04 2.42
N ASP A 465 11.42 -33.65 3.44
CA ASP A 465 12.83 -33.28 3.31
C ASP A 465 13.71 -34.43 2.76
N ASP A 466 13.39 -35.65 3.12
CA ASP A 466 14.09 -36.87 2.63
C ASP A 466 13.74 -37.25 1.18
N GLY A 467 12.95 -36.42 0.49
CA GLY A 467 12.54 -36.65 -0.90
C GLY A 467 11.35 -37.58 -1.05
N GLN A 468 10.77 -38.10 0.03
CA GLN A 468 9.51 -38.85 -0.07
C GLN A 468 8.39 -37.94 -0.54
N MET A 469 7.50 -38.47 -1.37
CA MET A 469 6.31 -37.80 -1.86
C MET A 469 5.10 -38.70 -1.68
N LEU A 470 4.07 -38.19 -1.01
CA LEU A 470 2.82 -38.88 -0.79
C LEU A 470 1.66 -38.09 -1.37
N ARG A 471 0.81 -38.76 -2.14
CA ARG A 471 -0.40 -38.13 -2.69
C ARG A 471 -1.49 -37.94 -1.64
N SER A 472 -1.53 -38.74 -0.60
CA SER A 472 -2.38 -38.50 0.56
C SER A 472 -1.84 -39.20 1.80
N ILE A 473 -2.13 -38.56 2.93
CA ILE A 473 -1.94 -39.12 4.27
C ILE A 473 -3.30 -39.12 4.92
N SER A 474 -3.75 -40.27 5.45
CA SER A 474 -5.00 -40.32 6.18
C SER A 474 -5.00 -41.44 7.23
N LEU A 475 -5.75 -41.28 8.29
CA LEU A 475 -5.96 -42.33 9.28
C LEU A 475 -7.22 -43.15 8.94
N ILE A 476 -7.05 -44.45 8.94
CA ILE A 476 -8.15 -45.41 8.85
C ILE A 476 -8.36 -45.98 10.26
N ASN A 477 -9.49 -45.67 10.92
CA ASN A 477 -9.83 -46.20 12.25
C ASN A 477 -8.76 -45.95 13.34
N ASN A 478 -8.44 -44.75 13.64
CA ASN A 478 -7.56 -44.23 14.71
C ASN A 478 -6.14 -44.86 14.86
N ASP A 479 -5.89 -46.05 14.34
CA ASP A 479 -4.63 -46.81 14.51
C ASP A 479 -3.96 -47.26 13.21
N LEU A 480 -4.56 -46.99 12.05
CA LEU A 480 -4.07 -47.46 10.76
C LEU A 480 -3.83 -46.31 9.81
N LEU A 481 -2.58 -46.01 9.56
CA LEU A 481 -2.16 -44.99 8.61
C LEU A 481 -2.31 -45.48 7.18
N LYS A 482 -2.95 -44.70 6.33
CA LYS A 482 -3.01 -44.91 4.88
C LYS A 482 -2.05 -43.94 4.19
N LEU A 483 -1.03 -44.49 3.52
CA LEU A 483 -0.07 -43.74 2.71
C LEU A 483 -0.30 -44.10 1.23
N VAL A 484 -0.40 -43.09 0.38
CA VAL A 484 -0.64 -43.28 -1.05
C VAL A 484 0.42 -42.53 -1.84
N GLY A 485 1.23 -43.27 -2.60
CA GLY A 485 2.22 -42.74 -3.52
C GLY A 485 1.61 -42.03 -4.73
N THR A 486 2.47 -41.48 -5.54
CA THR A 486 2.15 -40.78 -6.79
C THR A 486 1.96 -41.77 -7.97
N SER A 487 2.01 -41.33 -9.19
CA SER A 487 2.05 -42.17 -10.40
C SER A 487 3.47 -42.33 -10.97
N LYS A 488 4.47 -41.99 -10.18
CA LYS A 488 5.91 -42.12 -10.52
C LYS A 488 6.54 -43.21 -9.64
N ASN A 489 7.81 -43.47 -9.84
CA ASN A 489 8.56 -44.37 -8.97
C ASN A 489 8.73 -43.71 -7.60
N ASP A 490 8.07 -44.23 -6.59
CA ASP A 490 8.06 -43.66 -5.23
C ASP A 490 8.92 -44.53 -4.29
N VAL A 491 9.56 -43.89 -3.34
CA VAL A 491 10.15 -44.56 -2.17
C VAL A 491 9.28 -44.20 -0.99
N ILE A 492 8.50 -45.16 -0.47
CA ILE A 492 7.57 -44.92 0.65
C ILE A 492 7.99 -45.82 1.79
N THR A 493 8.46 -45.23 2.87
CA THR A 493 8.79 -45.93 4.12
C THR A 493 7.72 -45.66 5.14
N GLY A 494 7.16 -46.71 5.73
CA GLY A 494 6.16 -46.60 6.81
C GLY A 494 6.79 -46.05 8.09
N THR A 495 5.94 -45.69 9.04
CA THR A 495 6.34 -45.16 10.34
C THR A 495 6.22 -46.22 11.44
N GLU A 496 6.34 -45.84 12.69
CA GLU A 496 6.05 -46.70 13.86
C GLU A 496 4.57 -47.16 13.93
N PHE A 497 3.70 -46.53 13.15
CA PHE A 497 2.28 -46.90 13.08
C PHE A 497 2.03 -48.04 12.10
N ARG A 498 0.98 -48.81 12.34
CA ARG A 498 0.48 -49.78 11.38
C ARG A 498 0.05 -49.05 10.11
N SER A 499 0.60 -49.43 8.96
CA SER A 499 0.40 -48.68 7.72
C SER A 499 -0.20 -49.57 6.62
N LYS A 500 -1.13 -48.99 5.81
CA LYS A 500 -1.45 -49.46 4.48
C LYS A 500 -0.76 -48.56 3.47
N ILE A 501 0.16 -49.14 2.69
CA ILE A 501 0.96 -48.42 1.71
C ILE A 501 0.51 -48.79 0.31
N TYR A 502 0.17 -47.81 -0.50
CA TYR A 502 -0.25 -47.96 -1.89
C TYR A 502 0.75 -47.25 -2.78
N GLY A 503 1.57 -48.02 -3.57
CA GLY A 503 2.52 -47.42 -4.50
C GLY A 503 1.84 -46.78 -5.71
N ARG A 504 0.74 -47.32 -6.20
CA ARG A 504 0.03 -46.96 -7.44
C ARG A 504 0.80 -47.42 -8.68
N SER A 505 1.05 -46.54 -9.66
CA SER A 505 1.76 -46.87 -10.90
C SER A 505 3.17 -46.33 -10.85
N GLY A 506 4.12 -47.13 -11.27
CA GLY A 506 5.55 -46.88 -11.21
C GLY A 506 6.32 -48.09 -10.70
N ASP A 507 7.64 -48.04 -10.67
CA ASP A 507 8.49 -49.02 -10.00
C ASP A 507 8.77 -48.50 -8.58
N ASP A 508 7.88 -48.83 -7.63
CA ASP A 508 7.89 -48.29 -6.28
C ASP A 508 8.70 -49.14 -5.32
N PHE A 509 9.44 -48.49 -4.43
CA PHE A 509 10.06 -49.14 -3.28
C PHE A 509 9.20 -48.84 -2.03
N LEU A 510 8.62 -49.90 -1.46
CA LEU A 510 7.71 -49.79 -0.31
C LEU A 510 8.30 -50.52 0.90
N ASP A 511 8.66 -49.76 1.95
CA ASP A 511 9.19 -50.27 3.21
C ASP A 511 8.16 -50.13 4.32
N ALA A 512 8.00 -51.11 5.15
CA ALA A 512 7.07 -51.13 6.24
C ALA A 512 7.47 -50.25 7.45
N GLY A 513 8.72 -49.84 7.56
CA GLY A 513 9.24 -49.17 8.75
C GLY A 513 9.41 -50.13 9.95
N GLN A 514 9.65 -49.57 11.15
CA GLN A 514 9.97 -50.35 12.38
C GLN A 514 8.76 -50.45 13.36
N ALA A 515 7.58 -50.78 12.92
CA ALA A 515 6.49 -51.01 13.87
C ALA A 515 6.71 -52.31 14.68
N SER A 516 6.67 -52.23 15.99
CA SER A 516 7.00 -53.29 16.93
C SER A 516 6.00 -54.46 16.99
N GLU A 517 4.78 -54.29 16.45
CA GLU A 517 3.80 -55.36 16.32
C GLU A 517 2.92 -55.15 15.06
N SER A 518 3.25 -55.91 13.97
CA SER A 518 2.49 -56.26 13.01
C SER A 518 2.19 -56.31 11.69
N ARG A 519 1.26 -56.35 11.02
CA ARG A 519 0.95 -56.61 9.62
C ARG A 519 0.78 -55.31 8.86
N HIS A 520 1.84 -54.93 8.15
CA HIS A 520 1.73 -53.93 7.11
C HIS A 520 1.07 -54.55 5.86
N HIS A 521 0.22 -53.82 5.19
CA HIS A 521 -0.38 -54.24 3.92
C HIS A 521 0.15 -53.35 2.80
N PHE A 522 0.90 -53.98 1.87
CA PHE A 522 1.32 -53.33 0.64
C PHE A 522 0.31 -53.64 -0.47
N VAL A 523 -0.09 -52.62 -1.18
CA VAL A 523 -0.97 -52.72 -2.36
C VAL A 523 -0.24 -52.07 -3.52
N ARG A 524 0.10 -52.87 -4.53
CA ARG A 524 0.68 -52.40 -5.79
C ARG A 524 -0.38 -51.85 -6.73
#